data_6bacc41ca613bcdc68f67c9bb66297fb
#
_entry.id   6bacc41ca613bcdc68f67c9bb66297fb
#
_cell.length_a   1.000
_cell.length_b   1.000
_cell.length_c   1.000
_cell.angle_alpha   90.00
_cell.angle_beta   90.00
_cell.angle_gamma   90.00
#
_symmetry.space_group_name_H-M   'P 1'
#
loop_
_entity.id
_entity.type
_entity.pdbx_description
1 polymer ?
#
loop_
_entity_poly.entity_id
_entity_poly.type
_entity_poly.pdbx_seq_one_letter_code
_entity_poly.pdbx_strand_id
1 'polypeptide(L)'
;MSGMKVLKKNLADEVTWQYEGVVLRRGENEITLEALFNRFLEMMVRLSGASAGVVRVMTSDGQHLRLAASLGLPPELVEKERLVDINCGICGAALRNDEIRQTRDLKPCLERTRQPYFGECSSMVVVPLEHNGRLLGAYNLYMTEERPIPEEVSLLFRTISEQLAMAVENTRLMRENLRMTLMSERQMMANEVHDSLAQTMAYMKMRIELLRE
;
A
#
# COMPACT_ATOMS: atom_id res chain seq x y z
N MET A 1 -16.64 -6.26 4.43
CA MET A 1 -15.85 -6.65 5.63
C MET A 1 -14.86 -7.72 5.21
N SER A 2 -13.72 -7.32 4.67
CA SER A 2 -12.62 -8.26 4.33
C SER A 2 -11.54 -8.09 5.39
N GLY A 3 -11.62 -8.91 6.44
CA GLY A 3 -10.74 -8.85 7.58
C GLY A 3 -9.48 -9.67 7.35
N MET A 4 -8.35 -9.11 7.74
CA MET A 4 -7.08 -9.83 7.89
C MET A 4 -7.26 -10.96 8.90
N LYS A 5 -7.09 -12.24 8.48
CA LYS A 5 -7.16 -13.39 9.37
C LYS A 5 -5.75 -13.87 9.75
N VAL A 6 -5.52 -14.05 11.04
CA VAL A 6 -4.34 -14.77 11.56
C VAL A 6 -4.55 -16.25 11.30
N LEU A 7 -3.75 -16.87 10.46
CA LEU A 7 -3.95 -18.25 10.03
C LEU A 7 -3.34 -19.31 10.96
N LYS A 8 -2.30 -18.99 11.71
CA LYS A 8 -1.72 -19.85 12.76
C LYS A 8 -0.75 -19.08 13.65
N LYS A 9 -0.81 -19.35 14.96
CA LYS A 9 0.22 -19.00 15.92
C LYS A 9 0.96 -20.30 16.25
N ASN A 10 2.09 -20.58 15.63
CA ASN A 10 2.96 -21.67 16.05
C ASN A 10 3.95 -21.16 17.09
N LEU A 11 4.40 -22.04 17.98
CA LEU A 11 5.24 -21.80 19.16
C LEU A 11 6.65 -21.24 18.88
N ALA A 12 6.96 -20.84 17.66
CA ALA A 12 8.17 -20.14 17.26
C ALA A 12 7.77 -18.93 16.43
N ASP A 13 7.59 -17.80 17.05
CA ASP A 13 7.48 -16.40 16.55
C ASP A 13 7.20 -16.11 15.04
N GLU A 14 6.67 -17.05 14.27
CA GLU A 14 6.24 -16.83 12.88
C GLU A 14 4.77 -16.41 12.84
N VAL A 15 4.50 -15.12 12.71
CA VAL A 15 3.16 -14.61 12.44
C VAL A 15 2.93 -14.58 10.93
N THR A 16 2.01 -15.42 10.47
CA THR A 16 1.61 -15.47 9.07
C THR A 16 0.34 -14.65 8.87
N TRP A 17 0.40 -13.66 7.98
CA TRP A 17 -0.73 -12.79 7.64
C TRP A 17 -1.26 -13.12 6.25
N GLN A 18 -2.57 -13.24 6.10
CA GLN A 18 -3.22 -13.37 4.80
C GLN A 18 -3.96 -12.06 4.47
N TYR A 19 -3.56 -11.44 3.39
CA TYR A 19 -4.22 -10.27 2.83
C TYR A 19 -4.47 -10.50 1.34
N GLU A 20 -5.73 -10.44 0.91
CA GLU A 20 -6.16 -10.64 -0.50
C GLU A 20 -5.57 -11.90 -1.17
N GLY A 21 -5.48 -13.00 -0.43
CA GLY A 21 -5.00 -14.30 -0.95
C GLY A 21 -3.48 -14.48 -0.98
N VAL A 22 -2.70 -13.50 -0.52
CA VAL A 22 -1.24 -13.60 -0.41
C VAL A 22 -0.84 -13.88 1.03
N VAL A 23 -0.12 -14.98 1.25
CA VAL A 23 0.44 -15.35 2.56
C VAL A 23 1.82 -14.70 2.69
N LEU A 24 1.95 -13.75 3.62
CA LEU A 24 3.22 -13.13 3.97
C LEU A 24 3.80 -13.84 5.21
N ARG A 25 4.97 -14.46 5.07
CA ARG A 25 5.74 -14.98 6.19
C ARG A 25 6.69 -13.91 6.70
N ARG A 26 6.73 -13.71 7.99
CA ARG A 26 7.70 -12.84 8.65
C ARG A 26 9.02 -13.62 8.79
N GLY A 27 9.99 -13.33 7.94
CA GLY A 27 11.38 -13.75 8.15
C GLY A 27 12.10 -12.76 9.06
N GLU A 28 13.01 -13.20 9.88
CA GLU A 28 13.71 -12.41 10.93
C GLU A 28 14.51 -11.20 10.41
N ASN A 29 14.61 -10.97 9.08
CA ASN A 29 15.39 -9.87 8.49
C ASN A 29 14.69 -9.09 7.36
N GLU A 30 13.39 -9.29 7.13
CA GLU A 30 12.68 -8.54 6.09
C GLU A 30 12.04 -7.29 6.69
N ILE A 31 12.61 -6.12 6.38
CA ILE A 31 11.96 -4.83 6.66
C ILE A 31 10.68 -4.79 5.83
N THR A 32 9.55 -4.99 6.47
CA THR A 32 8.26 -4.88 5.77
C THR A 32 8.05 -3.44 5.30
N LEU A 33 7.33 -3.25 4.19
CA LEU A 33 7.00 -1.91 3.69
C LEU A 33 6.30 -1.05 4.76
N GLU A 34 5.49 -1.67 5.61
CA GLU A 34 4.85 -1.02 6.76
C GLU A 34 5.87 -0.50 7.79
N ALA A 35 6.87 -1.31 8.14
CA ALA A 35 7.93 -0.89 9.05
C ALA A 35 8.78 0.24 8.44
N LEU A 36 9.00 0.22 7.14
CA LEU A 36 9.66 1.31 6.42
C LEU A 36 8.85 2.60 6.50
N PHE A 37 7.53 2.54 6.25
CA PHE A 37 6.66 3.71 6.34
C PHE A 37 6.58 4.29 7.74
N ASN A 38 6.52 3.45 8.77
CA ASN A 38 6.49 3.91 10.16
C ASN A 38 7.78 4.64 10.54
N ARG A 39 8.95 4.08 10.25
CA ARG A 39 10.25 4.75 10.46
C ARG A 39 10.37 6.05 9.67
N PHE A 40 9.89 6.05 8.45
CA PHE A 40 9.83 7.23 7.61
C PHE A 40 8.98 8.33 8.27
N LEU A 41 7.75 8.01 8.70
CA LEU A 41 6.87 8.97 9.36
C LEU A 41 7.47 9.53 10.64
N GLU A 42 8.08 8.70 11.48
CA GLU A 42 8.78 9.15 12.69
C GLU A 42 9.84 10.21 12.37
N MET A 43 10.64 9.95 11.34
CA MET A 43 11.68 10.90 10.92
C MET A 43 11.07 12.19 10.37
N MET A 44 10.05 12.09 9.49
CA MET A 44 9.44 13.26 8.83
C MET A 44 8.68 14.15 9.83
N VAL A 45 7.94 13.55 10.76
CA VAL A 45 7.25 14.27 11.84
C VAL A 45 8.25 15.03 12.72
N ARG A 46 9.38 14.39 13.09
CA ARG A 46 10.43 15.06 13.87
C ARG A 46 11.09 16.21 13.10
N LEU A 47 11.45 16.01 11.84
CA LEU A 47 12.16 17.02 11.03
C LEU A 47 11.27 18.23 10.73
N SER A 48 9.99 18.01 10.47
CA SER A 48 9.06 19.07 10.15
C SER A 48 8.46 19.77 11.36
N GLY A 49 8.56 19.18 12.56
CA GLY A 49 7.83 19.63 13.74
C GLY A 49 6.31 19.39 13.64
N ALA A 50 5.89 18.47 12.77
CA ALA A 50 4.49 18.08 12.64
C ALA A 50 3.99 17.37 13.91
N SER A 51 2.70 17.49 14.19
CA SER A 51 2.04 16.77 15.28
C SER A 51 1.64 15.35 14.88
N ALA A 52 1.40 15.13 13.58
CA ALA A 52 1.03 13.84 13.03
C ALA A 52 1.43 13.72 11.56
N GLY A 53 1.45 12.48 11.07
CA GLY A 53 1.68 12.18 9.67
C GLY A 53 0.96 10.92 9.22
N VAL A 54 0.71 10.82 7.92
CA VAL A 54 0.17 9.62 7.28
C VAL A 54 0.87 9.35 5.97
N VAL A 55 1.04 8.07 5.63
CA VAL A 55 1.43 7.62 4.28
C VAL A 55 0.22 6.92 3.66
N ARG A 56 -0.07 7.27 2.43
CA ARG A 56 -1.11 6.65 1.62
C ARG A 56 -0.53 6.11 0.32
N VAL A 57 -0.97 4.95 -0.07
CA VAL A 57 -0.58 4.29 -1.32
C VAL A 57 -1.80 4.20 -2.23
N MET A 58 -1.60 4.45 -3.50
CA MET A 58 -2.64 4.37 -4.50
C MET A 58 -3.16 2.94 -4.64
N THR A 59 -4.47 2.81 -4.74
CA THR A 59 -5.13 1.54 -5.04
C THR A 59 -4.90 1.12 -6.50
N SER A 60 -5.08 -0.16 -6.80
CA SER A 60 -4.84 -0.71 -8.13
C SER A 60 -5.76 -0.12 -9.22
N ASP A 61 -6.95 0.34 -8.84
CA ASP A 61 -7.90 1.03 -9.73
C ASP A 61 -7.50 2.50 -10.03
N GLY A 62 -6.52 3.04 -9.29
CA GLY A 62 -6.06 4.42 -9.43
C GLY A 62 -7.06 5.48 -8.95
N GLN A 63 -8.14 5.09 -8.28
CA GLN A 63 -9.21 6.01 -7.88
C GLN A 63 -9.10 6.43 -6.41
N HIS A 64 -8.40 5.67 -5.59
CA HIS A 64 -8.33 5.90 -4.15
C HIS A 64 -6.89 5.85 -3.62
N LEU A 65 -6.73 6.48 -2.49
CA LEU A 65 -5.53 6.44 -1.67
C LEU A 65 -5.83 5.64 -0.40
N ARG A 66 -5.18 4.51 -0.23
CA ARG A 66 -5.32 3.65 0.95
C ARG A 66 -4.25 4.00 1.98
N LEU A 67 -4.67 4.17 3.23
CA LEU A 67 -3.77 4.40 4.35
C LEU A 67 -2.82 3.20 4.53
N ALA A 68 -1.53 3.46 4.49
CA ALA A 68 -0.47 2.47 4.65
C ALA A 68 0.24 2.59 6.00
N ALA A 69 0.37 3.81 6.53
CA ALA A 69 0.90 4.07 7.87
C ALA A 69 0.35 5.38 8.42
N SER A 70 0.29 5.50 9.74
CA SER A 70 -0.10 6.72 10.44
C SER A 70 0.64 6.88 11.76
N LEU A 71 0.98 8.11 12.11
CA LEU A 71 1.62 8.48 13.35
C LEU A 71 0.93 9.72 13.92
N GLY A 72 0.55 9.70 15.20
CA GLY A 72 -0.02 10.85 15.90
C GLY A 72 -1.49 11.12 15.63
N LEU A 73 -2.18 10.37 14.75
CA LEU A 73 -3.62 10.51 14.53
C LEU A 73 -4.43 9.76 15.60
N PRO A 74 -5.59 10.30 16.03
CA PRO A 74 -6.55 9.58 16.85
C PRO A 74 -7.03 8.28 16.18
N PRO A 75 -7.20 7.17 16.93
CA PRO A 75 -7.62 5.89 16.34
C PRO A 75 -8.93 5.95 15.54
N GLU A 76 -9.89 6.72 16.00
CA GLU A 76 -11.18 6.91 15.31
C GLU A 76 -11.01 7.60 13.94
N LEU A 77 -10.02 8.49 13.84
CA LEU A 77 -9.70 9.17 12.60
C LEU A 77 -8.97 8.25 11.64
N VAL A 78 -8.06 7.40 12.14
CA VAL A 78 -7.36 6.39 11.34
C VAL A 78 -8.36 5.51 10.58
N GLU A 79 -9.43 5.06 11.23
CA GLU A 79 -10.46 4.25 10.56
C GLU A 79 -11.21 5.02 9.45
N LYS A 80 -11.54 6.30 9.68
CA LYS A 80 -12.20 7.14 8.66
C LYS A 80 -11.29 7.51 7.50
N GLU A 81 -9.99 7.56 7.75
CA GLU A 81 -8.95 7.90 6.78
C GLU A 81 -8.38 6.69 6.02
N ARG A 82 -8.90 5.48 6.24
CA ARG A 82 -8.40 4.24 5.62
C ARG A 82 -8.42 4.28 4.11
N LEU A 83 -9.44 4.89 3.53
CA LEU A 83 -9.60 5.02 2.08
C LEU A 83 -10.13 6.41 1.76
N VAL A 84 -9.41 7.13 0.91
CA VAL A 84 -9.71 8.50 0.51
C VAL A 84 -9.71 8.58 -1.02
N ASP A 85 -10.69 9.28 -1.58
CA ASP A 85 -10.72 9.55 -3.03
C ASP A 85 -9.49 10.33 -3.47
N ILE A 86 -8.91 9.97 -4.62
CA ILE A 86 -7.71 10.62 -5.17
C ILE A 86 -7.94 12.12 -5.44
N ASN A 87 -9.18 12.52 -5.69
CA ASN A 87 -9.56 13.92 -5.94
C ASN A 87 -9.92 14.69 -4.67
N CYS A 88 -9.72 14.11 -3.50
CA CYS A 88 -10.08 14.74 -2.24
C CYS A 88 -9.32 16.06 -2.03
N GLY A 89 -10.03 17.17 -2.14
CA GLY A 89 -9.56 18.51 -1.77
C GLY A 89 -8.15 18.87 -2.25
N ILE A 90 -7.34 19.39 -1.33
CA ILE A 90 -5.97 19.83 -1.61
C ILE A 90 -5.04 18.66 -1.93
N CYS A 91 -5.28 17.47 -1.36
CA CYS A 91 -4.48 16.29 -1.66
C CYS A 91 -4.57 15.96 -3.15
N GLY A 92 -5.77 15.90 -3.71
CA GLY A 92 -5.95 15.67 -5.15
C GLY A 92 -5.32 16.75 -6.02
N ALA A 93 -5.35 18.01 -5.58
CA ALA A 93 -4.69 19.10 -6.32
C ALA A 93 -3.16 18.95 -6.30
N ALA A 94 -2.55 18.60 -5.17
CA ALA A 94 -1.12 18.34 -5.06
C ALA A 94 -0.67 17.18 -5.95
N LEU A 95 -1.46 16.09 -5.94
CA LEU A 95 -1.16 14.87 -6.68
C LEU A 95 -1.24 15.07 -8.21
N ARG A 96 -2.21 15.86 -8.69
CA ARG A 96 -2.34 16.14 -10.15
C ARG A 96 -1.20 16.94 -10.71
N ASN A 97 -0.57 17.80 -9.90
CA ASN A 97 0.48 18.70 -10.35
C ASN A 97 1.88 18.22 -9.97
N ASP A 98 1.99 17.10 -9.27
CA ASP A 98 3.25 16.59 -8.68
C ASP A 98 4.00 17.67 -7.88
N GLU A 99 3.26 18.43 -7.07
CA GLU A 99 3.81 19.52 -6.29
C GLU A 99 3.62 19.29 -4.80
N ILE A 100 4.65 19.60 -4.02
CA ILE A 100 4.52 19.72 -2.56
C ILE A 100 3.62 20.92 -2.28
N ARG A 101 2.53 20.69 -1.57
CA ARG A 101 1.59 21.76 -1.22
C ARG A 101 1.38 21.85 0.29
N GLN A 102 1.48 23.07 0.78
CA GLN A 102 1.05 23.42 2.12
C GLN A 102 -0.29 24.14 2.05
N THR A 103 -1.24 23.76 2.89
CA THR A 103 -2.54 24.42 3.02
C THR A 103 -2.88 24.69 4.47
N ARG A 104 -3.58 25.80 4.71
CA ARG A 104 -4.22 26.13 5.99
C ARG A 104 -5.72 25.79 5.99
N ASP A 105 -6.29 25.52 4.82
CA ASP A 105 -7.69 25.16 4.71
C ASP A 105 -7.85 23.64 4.83
N LEU A 106 -8.17 23.19 6.05
CA LEU A 106 -8.52 21.82 6.35
C LEU A 106 -10.03 21.59 6.50
N LYS A 107 -10.86 22.61 6.16
CA LYS A 107 -12.33 22.46 6.20
C LYS A 107 -12.83 21.25 5.41
N PRO A 108 -12.34 20.95 4.18
CA PRO A 108 -12.78 19.76 3.46
C PRO A 108 -12.52 18.45 4.23
N CYS A 109 -11.39 18.37 4.96
CA CYS A 109 -11.06 17.21 5.78
C CYS A 109 -11.98 17.12 7.01
N LEU A 110 -12.24 18.26 7.67
CA LEU A 110 -13.14 18.37 8.80
C LEU A 110 -14.58 17.97 8.43
N GLU A 111 -15.10 18.48 7.34
CA GLU A 111 -16.46 18.19 6.84
C GLU A 111 -16.63 16.71 6.47
N ARG A 112 -15.64 16.14 5.77
CA ARG A 112 -15.65 14.74 5.35
C ARG A 112 -15.59 13.77 6.52
N THR A 113 -14.72 14.02 7.50
CA THR A 113 -14.49 13.10 8.62
C THR A 113 -15.39 13.39 9.82
N ARG A 114 -15.87 14.66 9.95
CA ARG A 114 -16.57 15.16 11.13
C ARG A 114 -15.79 14.95 12.42
N GLN A 115 -14.45 15.08 12.34
CA GLN A 115 -13.56 14.93 13.49
C GLN A 115 -12.91 16.26 13.85
N PRO A 116 -12.95 16.68 15.14
CA PRO A 116 -12.45 17.98 15.59
C PRO A 116 -10.94 18.14 15.34
N TYR A 117 -10.20 17.06 15.25
CA TYR A 117 -8.75 17.05 15.04
C TYR A 117 -8.29 18.00 13.91
N PHE A 118 -8.98 18.00 12.77
CA PHE A 118 -8.61 18.89 11.67
C PHE A 118 -8.90 20.37 11.93
N GLY A 119 -9.78 20.68 12.89
CA GLY A 119 -10.01 22.04 13.36
C GLY A 119 -8.90 22.56 14.27
N GLU A 120 -8.12 21.67 14.88
CA GLU A 120 -6.99 21.99 15.75
C GLU A 120 -5.67 22.12 14.96
N CYS A 121 -5.64 21.65 13.72
CA CYS A 121 -4.46 21.75 12.86
C CYS A 121 -4.39 23.14 12.21
N SER A 122 -3.24 23.81 12.32
CA SER A 122 -2.99 25.10 11.66
C SER A 122 -2.70 24.97 10.18
N SER A 123 -2.07 23.86 9.78
CA SER A 123 -1.79 23.57 8.36
C SER A 123 -1.52 22.10 8.11
N MET A 124 -1.58 21.73 6.84
CA MET A 124 -1.21 20.39 6.35
C MET A 124 -0.28 20.55 5.16
N VAL A 125 0.75 19.71 5.12
CA VAL A 125 1.63 19.55 3.96
C VAL A 125 1.29 18.24 3.27
N VAL A 126 1.15 18.30 1.96
CA VAL A 126 0.94 17.14 1.08
C VAL A 126 2.15 16.99 0.20
N VAL A 127 2.76 15.82 0.20
CA VAL A 127 3.91 15.49 -0.64
C VAL A 127 3.56 14.26 -1.48
N PRO A 128 3.54 14.39 -2.81
CA PRO A 128 3.36 13.26 -3.72
C PRO A 128 4.47 12.22 -3.59
N LEU A 129 4.11 10.96 -3.79
CA LEU A 129 5.04 9.83 -3.97
C LEU A 129 4.99 9.44 -5.44
N GLU A 130 5.94 9.96 -6.22
CA GLU A 130 6.05 9.69 -7.64
C GLU A 130 7.36 8.99 -7.96
N HIS A 131 7.32 8.06 -8.91
CA HIS A 131 8.49 7.41 -9.46
C HIS A 131 8.32 7.20 -10.96
N ASN A 132 9.28 7.70 -11.76
CA ASN A 132 9.29 7.62 -13.23
C ASN A 132 7.98 8.12 -13.89
N GLY A 133 7.45 9.27 -13.45
CA GLY A 133 6.22 9.86 -13.99
C GLY A 133 4.94 9.14 -13.55
N ARG A 134 5.05 8.20 -12.61
CA ARG A 134 3.92 7.46 -12.07
C ARG A 134 3.65 7.84 -10.63
N LEU A 135 2.46 8.34 -10.36
CA LEU A 135 1.98 8.59 -9.02
C LEU A 135 1.66 7.27 -8.30
N LEU A 136 2.27 7.05 -7.15
CA LEU A 136 2.16 5.84 -6.34
C LEU A 136 1.44 6.06 -5.01
N GLY A 137 1.31 7.33 -4.61
CA GLY A 137 0.67 7.70 -3.36
C GLY A 137 0.99 9.11 -2.91
N ALA A 138 0.86 9.36 -1.63
CA ALA A 138 1.23 10.61 -0.98
C ALA A 138 1.55 10.38 0.49
N TYR A 139 2.26 11.32 1.10
CA TYR A 139 2.22 11.47 2.55
C TYR A 139 1.75 12.86 2.93
N ASN A 140 1.08 12.94 4.08
CA ASN A 140 0.59 14.18 4.65
C ASN A 140 1.20 14.38 6.03
N LEU A 141 1.60 15.62 6.31
CA LEU A 141 2.08 16.06 7.63
C LEU A 141 1.13 17.13 8.16
N TYR A 142 0.67 16.96 9.40
CA TYR A 142 -0.28 17.85 10.06
C TYR A 142 0.44 18.69 11.10
N MET A 143 0.28 20.00 11.00
CA MET A 143 0.94 20.97 11.87
C MET A 143 -0.09 21.61 12.80
N THR A 144 0.23 21.70 14.08
CA THR A 144 -0.55 22.48 15.07
C THR A 144 -0.08 23.92 15.17
N GLU A 145 1.18 24.19 14.80
CA GLU A 145 1.75 25.53 14.74
C GLU A 145 1.91 25.99 13.30
N GLU A 146 1.69 27.27 13.08
CA GLU A 146 1.89 27.88 11.77
C GLU A 146 3.38 28.15 11.56
N ARG A 147 4.03 27.27 10.79
CA ARG A 147 5.41 27.46 10.37
C ARG A 147 5.52 27.25 8.84
N PRO A 148 6.14 28.20 8.13
CA PRO A 148 6.48 27.93 6.73
C PRO A 148 7.54 26.83 6.70
N ILE A 149 7.44 25.96 5.69
CA ILE A 149 8.48 24.94 5.48
C ILE A 149 9.65 25.61 4.78
N PRO A 150 10.86 25.54 5.37
CA PRO A 150 12.07 26.05 4.72
C PRO A 150 12.31 25.33 3.39
N GLU A 151 12.93 26.01 2.43
CA GLU A 151 13.19 25.44 1.11
C GLU A 151 14.08 24.18 1.19
N GLU A 152 15.06 24.18 2.08
CA GLU A 152 15.94 23.04 2.34
C GLU A 152 15.15 21.81 2.82
N VAL A 153 14.13 22.01 3.66
CA VAL A 153 13.25 20.95 4.14
C VAL A 153 12.34 20.45 3.03
N SER A 154 11.86 21.36 2.16
CA SER A 154 11.07 21.00 0.99
C SER A 154 11.87 20.13 0.00
N LEU A 155 13.13 20.48 -0.22
CA LEU A 155 14.05 19.68 -1.06
C LEU A 155 14.29 18.29 -0.45
N LEU A 156 14.50 18.24 0.88
CA LEU A 156 14.64 16.97 1.59
C LEU A 156 13.36 16.11 1.46
N PHE A 157 12.18 16.72 1.58
CA PHE A 157 10.90 16.03 1.39
C PHE A 157 10.81 15.39 0.01
N ARG A 158 11.21 16.10 -1.04
CA ARG A 158 11.22 15.59 -2.42
C ARG A 158 12.17 14.40 -2.55
N THR A 159 13.42 14.55 -2.10
CA THR A 159 14.44 13.48 -2.22
C THR A 159 14.01 12.21 -1.49
N ILE A 160 13.44 12.34 -0.29
CA ILE A 160 12.99 11.18 0.48
C ILE A 160 11.72 10.58 -0.12
N SER A 161 10.79 11.40 -0.65
CA SER A 161 9.59 10.88 -1.32
C SER A 161 9.91 10.05 -2.56
N GLU A 162 10.92 10.40 -3.34
CA GLU A 162 11.42 9.61 -4.47
C GLU A 162 11.91 8.23 -4.02
N GLN A 163 12.68 8.16 -2.92
CA GLN A 163 13.15 6.89 -2.36
C GLN A 163 11.99 6.03 -1.85
N LEU A 164 11.02 6.65 -1.19
CA LEU A 164 9.85 5.95 -0.69
C LEU A 164 8.97 5.43 -1.85
N ALA A 165 8.78 6.25 -2.87
CA ALA A 165 8.06 5.88 -4.09
C ALA A 165 8.72 4.68 -4.80
N MET A 166 10.06 4.69 -4.91
CA MET A 166 10.82 3.56 -5.45
C MET A 166 10.59 2.27 -4.64
N ALA A 167 10.58 2.34 -3.30
CA ALA A 167 10.30 1.18 -2.46
C ALA A 167 8.87 0.64 -2.66
N VAL A 168 7.89 1.52 -2.82
CA VAL A 168 6.50 1.15 -3.15
C VAL A 168 6.43 0.45 -4.49
N GLU A 169 7.04 1.01 -5.54
CA GLU A 169 7.03 0.44 -6.88
C GLU A 169 7.74 -0.91 -6.94
N ASN A 170 8.90 -1.04 -6.31
CA ASN A 170 9.60 -2.32 -6.21
C ASN A 170 8.74 -3.40 -5.55
N THR A 171 8.06 -3.07 -4.46
CA THR A 171 7.15 -4.00 -3.78
C THR A 171 5.97 -4.39 -4.67
N ARG A 172 5.42 -3.44 -5.45
CA ARG A 172 4.36 -3.69 -6.41
C ARG A 172 4.81 -4.65 -7.51
N LEU A 173 5.95 -4.38 -8.13
CA LEU A 173 6.53 -5.21 -9.19
C LEU A 173 6.85 -6.63 -8.70
N MET A 174 7.40 -6.76 -7.50
CA MET A 174 7.69 -8.06 -6.89
C MET A 174 6.41 -8.89 -6.69
N ARG A 175 5.31 -8.28 -6.24
CA ARG A 175 4.01 -8.95 -6.11
C ARG A 175 3.43 -9.37 -7.45
N GLU A 176 3.56 -8.52 -8.47
CA GLU A 176 3.08 -8.80 -9.81
C GLU A 176 3.84 -9.97 -10.44
N ASN A 177 5.18 -9.99 -10.31
CA ASN A 177 6.03 -11.11 -10.74
C ASN A 177 5.65 -12.41 -10.03
N LEU A 178 5.44 -12.38 -8.73
CA LEU A 178 5.02 -13.57 -7.97
C LEU A 178 3.67 -14.10 -8.45
N ARG A 179 2.69 -13.21 -8.71
CA ARG A 179 1.38 -13.60 -9.27
C ARG A 179 1.52 -14.28 -10.64
N MET A 180 2.35 -13.72 -11.52
CA MET A 180 2.60 -14.31 -12.86
C MET A 180 3.25 -15.70 -12.74
N THR A 181 4.24 -15.85 -11.86
CA THR A 181 4.88 -17.15 -11.61
C THR A 181 3.88 -18.18 -11.12
N LEU A 182 3.06 -17.85 -10.13
CA LEU A 182 2.02 -18.76 -9.61
C LEU A 182 0.96 -19.13 -10.67
N MET A 183 0.58 -18.19 -11.54
CA MET A 183 -0.33 -18.47 -12.65
C MET A 183 0.30 -19.41 -13.66
N SER A 184 1.58 -19.20 -14.02
CA SER A 184 2.32 -20.08 -14.92
C SER A 184 2.45 -21.49 -14.36
N GLU A 185 2.80 -21.63 -13.07
CA GLU A 185 2.87 -22.94 -12.40
C GLU A 185 1.52 -23.67 -12.42
N ARG A 186 0.43 -22.97 -12.11
CA ARG A 186 -0.92 -23.56 -12.16
C ARG A 186 -1.28 -24.03 -13.58
N GLN A 187 -0.93 -23.25 -14.60
CA GLN A 187 -1.18 -23.62 -15.98
C GLN A 187 -0.37 -24.87 -16.41
N MET A 188 0.89 -24.93 -16.01
CA MET A 188 1.73 -26.13 -16.26
C MET A 188 1.15 -27.36 -15.59
N MET A 189 0.76 -27.28 -14.31
CA MET A 189 0.13 -28.39 -13.60
C MET A 189 -1.18 -28.83 -14.25
N ALA A 190 -2.02 -27.88 -14.70
CA ALA A 190 -3.27 -28.21 -15.39
C ALA A 190 -3.02 -28.95 -16.71
N ASN A 191 -2.03 -28.53 -17.49
CA ASN A 191 -1.63 -29.20 -18.73
C ASN A 191 -1.09 -30.62 -18.46
N GLU A 192 -0.24 -30.79 -17.44
CA GLU A 192 0.33 -32.10 -17.06
C GLU A 192 -0.77 -33.07 -16.63
N VAL A 193 -1.73 -32.62 -15.83
CA VAL A 193 -2.91 -33.43 -15.43
C VAL A 193 -3.75 -33.79 -16.64
N HIS A 194 -4.01 -32.84 -17.54
CA HIS A 194 -4.78 -33.08 -18.77
C HIS A 194 -4.10 -34.14 -19.65
N ASP A 195 -2.80 -34.02 -19.85
CA ASP A 195 -2.02 -34.96 -20.70
C ASP A 195 -1.99 -36.36 -20.07
N SER A 196 -1.82 -36.45 -18.75
CA SER A 196 -1.86 -37.71 -18.00
C SER A 196 -3.24 -38.39 -18.12
N LEU A 197 -4.32 -37.61 -17.98
CA LEU A 197 -5.68 -38.10 -18.17
C LEU A 197 -5.93 -38.59 -19.62
N ALA A 198 -5.49 -37.81 -20.61
CA ALA A 198 -5.64 -38.17 -22.03
C ALA A 198 -4.89 -39.46 -22.34
N GLN A 199 -3.66 -39.63 -21.85
CA GLN A 199 -2.89 -40.88 -22.00
C GLN A 199 -3.58 -42.06 -21.34
N THR A 200 -4.10 -41.89 -20.12
CA THR A 200 -4.82 -42.93 -19.39
C THR A 200 -6.10 -43.38 -20.14
N MET A 201 -6.86 -42.39 -20.65
CA MET A 201 -8.07 -42.68 -21.45
C MET A 201 -7.75 -43.38 -22.75
N ALA A 202 -6.69 -42.98 -23.45
CA ALA A 202 -6.22 -43.63 -24.68
C ALA A 202 -5.82 -45.09 -24.42
N TYR A 203 -5.06 -45.32 -23.32
CA TYR A 203 -4.68 -46.67 -22.89
C TYR A 203 -5.91 -47.54 -22.56
N MET A 204 -6.86 -47.02 -21.78
CA MET A 204 -8.11 -47.75 -21.49
C MET A 204 -8.91 -48.09 -22.72
N LYS A 205 -9.03 -47.15 -23.68
CA LYS A 205 -9.72 -47.38 -24.94
C LYS A 205 -9.06 -48.51 -25.72
N MET A 206 -7.75 -48.52 -25.87
CA MET A 206 -7.01 -49.57 -26.55
C MET A 206 -7.19 -50.95 -25.85
N ARG A 207 -7.22 -50.99 -24.53
CA ARG A 207 -7.45 -52.24 -23.77
C ARG A 207 -8.85 -52.80 -23.98
N ILE A 208 -9.86 -51.91 -24.05
CA ILE A 208 -11.25 -52.33 -24.30
C ILE A 208 -11.40 -52.89 -25.72
N GLU A 209 -10.74 -52.28 -26.70
CA GLU A 209 -10.76 -52.77 -28.11
C GLU A 209 -10.14 -54.19 -28.21
N LEU A 210 -9.01 -54.42 -27.52
CA LEU A 210 -8.35 -55.73 -27.46
C LEU A 210 -9.17 -56.82 -26.75
N LEU A 211 -10.11 -56.47 -25.90
CA LEU A 211 -11.01 -57.43 -25.21
C LEU A 211 -12.29 -57.73 -26.01
N ARG A 212 -12.51 -57.04 -27.11
CA ARG A 212 -13.68 -57.24 -27.99
C ARG A 212 -13.38 -58.19 -29.17
N GLU A 213 -12.11 -58.50 -29.41
CA GLU A 213 -11.65 -59.55 -30.34
C GLU A 213 -11.57 -60.90 -29.61
#